data_187eb9e8b3815316b525b5aef42cc6f7
#
_entry.id   187eb9e8b3815316b525b5aef42cc6f7
#
_cell.length_a   1.000
_cell.length_b   1.000
_cell.length_c   1.000
_cell.angle_alpha   90.00
_cell.angle_beta   90.00
_cell.angle_gamma   90.00
#
_symmetry.space_group_name_H-M   'P 1'
#
loop_
_entity.id
_entity.type
_entity.pdbx_description
1 polymer ?
#
loop_
_entity_poly.entity_id
_entity_poly.type
_entity_poly.pdbx_seq_one_letter_code
_entity_poly.pdbx_strand_id
1 'polypeptide(L)'
;VFLTMAIFFVNKVPFFITLSRKLDFTTVNSISNRKAETIFEAFKRIYGYYRRRGFKITTVHADGEFAALQDAIEGVPNGPDVNLAAANEHVPEIERKIRVSKERIRAVRHSLPFE
;
A
#
# COMPACT_ATOMS: atom_id res chain seq x y z
N VAL A 1 -11.36 -9.86 2.56
CA VAL A 1 -10.28 -9.50 1.63
C VAL A 1 -8.97 -9.34 2.40
N PHE A 2 -7.94 -9.99 1.93
CA PHE A 2 -6.61 -9.94 2.50
C PHE A 2 -5.80 -8.89 1.72
N LEU A 3 -5.35 -7.85 2.42
CA LEU A 3 -4.64 -6.74 1.79
C LEU A 3 -3.16 -6.75 2.16
N THR A 4 -2.29 -6.65 1.18
CA THR A 4 -0.85 -6.50 1.42
C THR A 4 -0.46 -5.07 1.09
N MET A 5 0.35 -4.44 1.96
CA MET A 5 0.79 -3.05 1.81
C MET A 5 2.29 -2.95 1.83
N ALA A 6 2.82 -1.99 1.08
CA ALA A 6 4.24 -1.67 1.09
C ALA A 6 4.47 -0.24 0.66
N ILE A 7 5.71 0.26 0.85
CA ILE A 7 6.13 1.56 0.34
C ILE A 7 7.34 1.34 -0.54
N PHE A 8 7.36 2.00 -1.68
CA PHE A 8 8.54 2.00 -2.54
C PHE A 8 8.84 3.42 -3.02
N PHE A 9 10.02 3.61 -3.59
CA PHE A 9 10.49 4.93 -4.01
C PHE A 9 10.82 4.95 -5.49
N VAL A 10 10.47 6.06 -6.15
CA VAL A 10 10.94 6.37 -7.50
C VAL A 10 11.49 7.78 -7.43
N ASN A 11 12.79 7.94 -7.74
CA ASN A 11 13.49 9.23 -7.69
C ASN A 11 13.24 9.95 -6.36
N LYS A 12 13.36 9.23 -5.26
CA LYS A 12 13.19 9.72 -3.89
C LYS A 12 11.76 10.10 -3.52
N VAL A 13 10.79 9.87 -4.41
CA VAL A 13 9.38 10.10 -4.10
C VAL A 13 8.79 8.81 -3.57
N PRO A 14 8.18 8.81 -2.37
CA PRO A 14 7.56 7.61 -1.83
C PRO A 14 6.19 7.34 -2.44
N PHE A 15 5.91 6.07 -2.66
CA PHE A 15 4.62 5.59 -3.17
C PHE A 15 4.10 4.50 -2.24
N PHE A 16 2.80 4.57 -1.97
CA PHE A 16 2.12 3.57 -1.16
C PHE A 16 1.39 2.61 -2.09
N ILE A 17 1.73 1.33 -2.01
CA ILE A 17 1.13 0.29 -2.86
C ILE A 17 0.33 -0.67 -1.99
N THR A 18 -0.86 -1.03 -2.47
CA THR A 18 -1.67 -2.07 -1.84
C THR A 18 -2.06 -3.10 -2.90
N LEU A 19 -2.12 -4.35 -2.47
CA LEU A 19 -2.46 -5.46 -3.35
C LEU A 19 -3.46 -6.39 -2.66
N SER A 20 -4.57 -6.68 -3.34
CA SER A 20 -5.48 -7.74 -2.95
C SER A 20 -5.30 -8.90 -3.92
N ARG A 21 -4.74 -10.00 -3.44
CA ARG A 21 -4.47 -11.17 -4.28
C ARG A 21 -5.74 -11.76 -4.87
N LYS A 22 -6.75 -11.90 -4.04
CA LYS A 22 -7.99 -12.57 -4.42
C LYS A 22 -8.72 -11.82 -5.52
N LEU A 23 -8.65 -10.49 -5.47
CA LEU A 23 -9.29 -9.64 -6.47
C LEU A 23 -8.34 -9.25 -7.60
N ASP A 24 -7.06 -9.59 -7.47
CA ASP A 24 -5.99 -9.14 -8.36
C ASP A 24 -6.06 -7.64 -8.59
N PHE A 25 -6.29 -6.89 -7.51
CA PHE A 25 -6.46 -5.45 -7.56
C PHE A 25 -5.31 -4.76 -6.84
N THR A 26 -4.68 -3.82 -7.54
CA THR A 26 -3.52 -3.09 -7.02
C THR A 26 -3.81 -1.61 -7.04
N THR A 27 -3.48 -0.90 -5.95
CA THR A 27 -3.52 0.55 -5.91
C THR A 27 -2.12 1.09 -5.66
N VAL A 28 -1.79 2.19 -6.33
CA VAL A 28 -0.50 2.85 -6.16
C VAL A 28 -0.76 4.35 -6.05
N ASN A 29 -0.32 4.94 -4.94
CA ASN A 29 -0.53 6.36 -4.68
C ASN A 29 0.77 7.00 -4.22
N SER A 30 1.11 8.15 -4.79
CA SER A 30 2.23 8.93 -4.24
C SER A 30 1.83 9.51 -2.89
N ILE A 31 2.78 9.60 -1.99
CA ILE A 31 2.56 10.21 -0.67
C ILE A 31 3.61 11.27 -0.46
N SER A 32 3.28 12.31 0.30
CA SER A 32 4.17 13.45 0.49
C SER A 32 5.38 13.13 1.38
N ASN A 33 5.24 12.16 2.26
CA ASN A 33 6.31 11.73 3.18
C ASN A 33 5.97 10.36 3.74
N ARG A 34 6.86 9.82 4.59
CA ARG A 34 6.69 8.51 5.21
C ARG A 34 6.18 8.58 6.64
N LYS A 35 5.64 9.71 7.06
CA LYS A 35 5.10 9.84 8.39
C LYS A 35 3.89 8.94 8.57
N ALA A 36 3.73 8.42 9.80
CA ALA A 36 2.62 7.52 10.11
C ALA A 36 1.26 8.14 9.76
N GLU A 37 1.09 9.42 10.04
CA GLU A 37 -0.15 10.13 9.74
C GLU A 37 -0.48 10.13 8.25
N THR A 38 0.53 10.38 7.41
CA THR A 38 0.35 10.41 5.96
C THR A 38 -0.01 9.03 5.41
N ILE A 39 0.67 8.00 5.89
CA ILE A 39 0.41 6.63 5.49
C ILE A 39 -0.99 6.21 5.94
N PHE A 40 -1.36 6.56 7.17
CA PHE A 40 -2.68 6.20 7.70
C PHE A 40 -3.80 6.88 6.90
N GLU A 41 -3.63 8.14 6.49
CA GLU A 41 -4.60 8.81 5.64
C GLU A 41 -4.75 8.09 4.29
N ALA A 42 -3.64 7.66 3.70
CA ALA A 42 -3.68 6.88 2.47
C ALA A 42 -4.40 5.56 2.68
N PHE A 43 -4.13 4.88 3.79
CA PHE A 43 -4.79 3.63 4.13
C PHE A 43 -6.31 3.82 4.27
N LYS A 44 -6.73 4.88 4.97
CA LYS A 44 -8.16 5.14 5.15
C LYS A 44 -8.89 5.34 3.82
N ARG A 45 -8.25 6.00 2.86
CA ARG A 45 -8.84 6.17 1.53
C ARG A 45 -9.02 4.83 0.83
N ILE A 46 -8.04 3.96 0.91
CA ILE A 46 -8.12 2.62 0.32
C ILE A 46 -9.19 1.78 1.02
N TYR A 47 -9.21 1.84 2.34
CA TYR A 47 -10.20 1.11 3.15
C TYR A 47 -11.62 1.53 2.77
N GLY A 48 -11.87 2.84 2.64
CA GLY A 48 -13.17 3.36 2.21
C GLY A 48 -13.52 2.95 0.79
N TYR A 49 -12.53 2.89 -0.09
CA TYR A 49 -12.73 2.45 -1.46
C TYR A 49 -13.26 1.02 -1.52
N TYR A 50 -12.64 0.10 -0.76
CA TYR A 50 -13.10 -1.28 -0.70
C TYR A 50 -14.50 -1.39 -0.09
N ARG A 51 -14.74 -0.66 0.99
CA ARG A 51 -16.06 -0.69 1.66
C ARG A 51 -17.19 -0.24 0.73
N ARG A 52 -16.97 0.83 0.00
CA ARG A 52 -17.99 1.34 -0.93
C ARG A 52 -18.33 0.35 -2.03
N ARG A 53 -17.42 -0.56 -2.33
CA ARG A 53 -17.65 -1.60 -3.34
C ARG A 53 -18.11 -2.92 -2.76
N GLY A 54 -18.44 -2.94 -1.49
CA GLY A 54 -18.97 -4.12 -0.83
C GLY A 54 -17.92 -5.12 -0.36
N PHE A 55 -16.66 -4.74 -0.35
CA PHE A 55 -15.58 -5.61 0.12
C PHE A 55 -15.13 -5.21 1.52
N LYS A 56 -14.93 -6.21 2.37
CA LYS A 56 -14.41 -5.99 3.72
C LYS A 56 -12.97 -6.43 3.78
N ILE A 57 -12.08 -5.53 4.21
CA ILE A 57 -10.69 -5.88 4.47
C ILE A 57 -10.63 -6.53 5.84
N THR A 58 -10.32 -7.82 5.89
CA THR A 58 -10.30 -8.59 7.15
C THR A 58 -8.90 -8.69 7.74
N THR A 59 -7.88 -8.70 6.90
CA THR A 59 -6.49 -8.83 7.34
C THR A 59 -5.61 -7.94 6.48
N VAL A 60 -4.68 -7.24 7.12
CA VAL A 60 -3.66 -6.44 6.45
C VAL A 60 -2.31 -7.08 6.73
N HIS A 61 -1.57 -7.37 5.67
CA HIS A 61 -0.22 -7.91 5.77
C HIS A 61 0.76 -6.80 5.38
N ALA A 62 1.70 -6.50 6.27
CA ALA A 62 2.66 -5.40 6.06
C ALA A 62 3.98 -5.77 6.72
N ASP A 63 5.06 -5.08 6.31
CA ASP A 63 6.35 -5.30 6.95
C ASP A 63 6.47 -4.46 8.23
N GLY A 64 7.62 -4.59 8.92
CA GLY A 64 7.82 -3.96 10.21
C GLY A 64 7.79 -2.43 10.21
N GLU A 65 7.96 -1.78 9.06
CA GLU A 65 7.90 -0.31 9.03
C GLU A 65 6.50 0.23 9.31
N PHE A 66 5.49 -0.63 9.21
CA PHE A 66 4.10 -0.25 9.53
C PHE A 66 3.73 -0.50 10.99
N ALA A 67 4.68 -0.91 11.83
CA ALA A 67 4.39 -1.24 13.23
C ALA A 67 3.75 -0.07 13.99
N ALA A 68 4.18 1.15 13.70
CA ALA A 68 3.63 2.35 14.35
C ALA A 68 2.15 2.59 14.00
N LEU A 69 1.66 1.96 12.95
CA LEU A 69 0.28 2.13 12.48
C LEU A 69 -0.65 1.01 12.90
N GLN A 70 -0.11 -0.05 13.49
CA GLN A 70 -0.89 -1.25 13.78
C GLN A 70 -2.16 -0.92 14.58
N ASP A 71 -2.00 -0.21 15.70
CA ASP A 71 -3.14 0.11 16.55
C ASP A 71 -4.16 1.00 15.84
N ALA A 72 -3.69 1.97 15.06
CA ALA A 72 -4.58 2.87 14.34
C ALA A 72 -5.39 2.12 13.29
N ILE A 73 -4.75 1.22 12.56
CA ILE A 73 -5.42 0.43 11.52
C ILE A 73 -6.45 -0.52 12.15
N GLU A 74 -6.08 -1.20 13.22
CA GLU A 74 -6.98 -2.12 13.91
C GLU A 74 -8.13 -1.37 14.60
N GLY A 75 -7.92 -0.10 14.92
CA GLY A 75 -8.91 0.71 15.61
C GLY A 75 -9.98 1.36 14.73
N VAL A 76 -9.89 1.25 13.40
CA VAL A 76 -10.96 1.79 12.55
C VAL A 76 -12.24 0.95 12.75
N PRO A 77 -13.45 1.52 12.54
CA PRO A 77 -14.69 0.76 12.71
C PRO A 77 -14.69 -0.48 11.82
N ASN A 78 -14.90 -1.65 12.42
CA ASN A 78 -14.82 -2.95 11.76
C ASN A 78 -13.43 -3.18 11.15
N GLY A 79 -12.40 -2.69 11.83
CA GLY A 79 -11.04 -2.70 11.31
C GLY A 79 -10.46 -4.10 11.15
N PRO A 80 -9.47 -4.23 10.25
CA PRO A 80 -8.81 -5.49 10.01
C PRO A 80 -7.78 -5.81 11.08
N ASP A 81 -7.41 -7.08 11.16
CA ASP A 81 -6.23 -7.49 11.92
C ASP A 81 -4.99 -7.16 11.11
N VAL A 82 -3.95 -6.66 11.76
CA VAL A 82 -2.69 -6.36 11.10
C VAL A 82 -1.68 -7.46 11.44
N ASN A 83 -1.13 -8.05 10.39
CA ASN A 83 -0.10 -9.08 10.50
C ASN A 83 1.20 -8.50 9.98
N LEU A 84 2.15 -8.24 10.88
CA LEU A 84 3.45 -7.69 10.52
C LEU A 84 4.41 -8.81 10.17
N ALA A 85 4.92 -8.77 8.94
CA ALA A 85 5.90 -9.76 8.50
C ALA A 85 7.26 -9.49 9.13
N ALA A 86 8.03 -10.54 9.33
CA ALA A 86 9.43 -10.39 9.71
C ALA A 86 10.19 -9.71 8.56
N ALA A 87 11.28 -9.03 8.91
CA ALA A 87 12.05 -8.24 7.94
C ALA A 87 12.54 -9.05 6.76
N ASN A 88 12.72 -10.35 6.93
CA ASN A 88 13.20 -11.24 5.87
C ASN A 88 12.08 -12.02 5.18
N GLU A 89 10.82 -11.75 5.51
CA GLU A 89 9.70 -12.35 4.82
C GLU A 89 9.32 -11.50 3.62
N HIS A 90 9.18 -12.16 2.48
CA HIS A 90 8.87 -11.49 1.24
C HIS A 90 7.54 -12.00 0.70
N VAL A 91 6.78 -11.08 0.11
CA VAL A 91 5.56 -11.42 -0.62
C VAL A 91 5.89 -11.23 -2.11
N PRO A 92 6.21 -12.31 -2.84
CA PRO A 92 6.70 -12.18 -4.22
C PRO A 92 5.76 -11.41 -5.14
N GLU A 93 4.45 -11.53 -4.93
CA GLU A 93 3.51 -10.83 -5.78
C GLU A 93 3.60 -9.33 -5.61
N ILE A 94 3.73 -8.83 -4.37
CA ILE A 94 3.81 -7.39 -4.17
C ILE A 94 5.15 -6.85 -4.68
N GLU A 95 6.24 -7.60 -4.54
CA GLU A 95 7.53 -7.19 -5.09
C GLU A 95 7.48 -7.08 -6.60
N ARG A 96 6.82 -8.03 -7.26
CA ARG A 96 6.63 -7.99 -8.71
C ARG A 96 5.80 -6.77 -9.12
N LYS A 97 4.73 -6.49 -8.40
CA LYS A 97 3.89 -5.32 -8.68
C LYS A 97 4.65 -4.01 -8.46
N ILE A 98 5.51 -3.95 -7.44
CA ILE A 98 6.36 -2.78 -7.21
C ILE A 98 7.28 -2.56 -8.41
N ARG A 99 7.92 -3.60 -8.90
CA ARG A 99 8.81 -3.49 -10.04
C ARG A 99 8.09 -2.97 -11.27
N VAL A 100 6.93 -3.54 -11.58
CA VAL A 100 6.13 -3.11 -12.73
C VAL A 100 5.69 -1.66 -12.55
N SER A 101 5.27 -1.28 -11.35
CA SER A 101 4.84 0.09 -11.06
C SER A 101 5.97 1.08 -11.23
N LYS A 102 7.18 0.74 -10.76
CA LYS A 102 8.35 1.59 -10.95
C LYS A 102 8.65 1.82 -12.42
N GLU A 103 8.59 0.77 -13.22
CA GLU A 103 8.82 0.87 -14.66
C GLU A 103 7.80 1.79 -15.33
N ARG A 104 6.53 1.64 -14.98
CA ARG A 104 5.45 2.46 -15.54
C ARG A 104 5.61 3.93 -15.15
N ILE A 105 5.93 4.20 -13.90
CA ILE A 105 6.11 5.56 -13.42
C ILE A 105 7.28 6.23 -14.14
N ARG A 106 8.40 5.51 -14.29
CA ARG A 106 9.55 6.04 -15.02
C ARG A 106 9.23 6.30 -16.49
N ALA A 107 8.49 5.40 -17.13
CA ALA A 107 8.07 5.57 -18.52
C ALA A 107 7.19 6.80 -18.70
N VAL A 108 6.24 7.03 -17.80
CA VAL A 108 5.38 8.22 -17.84
C VAL A 108 6.21 9.49 -17.71
N ARG A 109 7.16 9.52 -16.76
CA ARG A 109 8.02 10.69 -16.58
C ARG A 109 8.85 10.99 -17.83
N HIS A 110 9.38 9.96 -18.47
CA HIS A 110 10.17 10.14 -19.68
C HIS A 110 9.34 10.58 -20.88
N SER A 111 8.05 10.27 -20.90
CA SER A 111 7.18 10.62 -22.00
C SER A 111 6.56 12.01 -21.87
N LEU A 112 6.71 12.67 -20.73
CA LEU A 112 6.19 14.02 -20.53
C LEU A 112 7.03 15.04 -21.30
N PRO A 113 6.38 16.03 -21.96
CA PRO A 113 7.12 17.02 -22.76
C PRO A 113 7.83 18.11 -21.96
N PHE A 114 7.70 18.10 -20.65
CA PHE A 114 8.35 19.06 -19.76
C PHE A 114 8.87 18.35 -18.53
N GLU A 115 9.79 18.98 -17.86
CA GLU A 115 10.40 18.49 -16.64
C GLU A 115 9.70 19.00 -15.40
#